data_78af97f85c3fe4b35b2c9497c634d346
#
_entry.id   78af97f85c3fe4b35b2c9497c634d346
#
_cell.length_a   1.000
_cell.length_b   1.000
_cell.length_c   1.000
_cell.angle_alpha   90.00
_cell.angle_beta   90.00
_cell.angle_gamma   90.00
#
_symmetry.space_group_name_H-M   'P 1'
#
loop_
_entity.id
_entity.type
_entity.pdbx_description
1 polymer ?
#
loop_
_entity_poly.entity_id
_entity_poly.type
_entity_poly.pdbx_seq_one_letter_code
_entity_poly.pdbx_strand_id
1 'polypeptide(L)'
;MSELDESERRPRGASRRAFLASGAAGLAASAAAGLTGCAPVAPAAAARAAIPTSGGPGQRVLLKGGVVLTMDPRLGDFEKADVLIEGSKIAAVGPNLPAGAPTIDASNMIVMPGFVDTHRHIWQGQLRNILPNGRLDPDYFRDIGASARNAYRPEDVYVGDLLSAWGAINAGITTLLDWSHISNSPEHSDAAVQGLRDSGIRAVYGYGTGAAGPSNQYPNDIRRLRRQSFSSADQLLTLALATAFDPKHWEVAREVGAPITLHDNGSGLLLPLARMMGPDVTYIHCCNLTAEEWKLIADSGGSLSLASPIEMEMGHGIPPIQQALDHKIPWSLSNDVETEIPSDFFTQMRTNFFLQRMQIFARERAKEANVPPLLTVKDIVHVATIGGARANWLDKRTGSLTPGKEADVVLLAANAINVMPLNHAYGAIALGMDTSNVDAVFVAGRVKKWKGDLVGVDVDQLRARAERSRDYVIAQAKWPRTVLGGYLPGH
;
A
#
# COMPACT_ATOMS: atom_id res chain seq x y z
N MET A 1 38.49 -40.03 44.58
CA MET A 1 38.87 -38.99 45.53
C MET A 1 38.46 -37.70 44.90
N SER A 2 37.52 -36.93 45.37
CA SER A 2 36.58 -36.88 46.48
C SER A 2 35.40 -36.07 46.02
N GLU A 3 34.23 -36.62 46.19
CA GLU A 3 33.00 -36.04 46.69
C GLU A 3 33.06 -34.60 47.19
N LEU A 4 32.09 -33.79 46.76
CA LEU A 4 31.31 -32.92 47.63
C LEU A 4 29.92 -32.73 47.01
N ASP A 5 28.98 -33.29 47.72
CA ASP A 5 27.53 -33.13 47.67
C ASP A 5 27.17 -31.77 48.30
N GLU A 6 26.30 -31.02 47.67
CA GLU A 6 25.46 -30.05 48.39
C GLU A 6 24.13 -29.83 47.65
N SER A 7 23.11 -30.40 48.24
CA SER A 7 21.68 -30.23 47.98
C SER A 7 21.23 -28.80 48.29
N GLU A 8 20.73 -28.03 47.29
CA GLU A 8 19.91 -26.87 47.55
C GLU A 8 18.46 -27.11 47.08
N ARG A 9 17.57 -27.06 48.04
CA ARG A 9 16.12 -27.24 47.93
C ARG A 9 15.49 -26.06 47.20
N ARG A 10 14.84 -26.34 46.08
CA ARG A 10 13.91 -25.38 45.46
C ARG A 10 12.59 -25.33 46.24
N PRO A 11 12.00 -24.14 46.52
CA PRO A 11 10.67 -24.05 47.11
C PRO A 11 9.60 -24.47 46.11
N ARG A 12 8.68 -25.30 46.55
CA ARG A 12 7.51 -25.76 45.77
C ARG A 12 6.58 -24.59 45.48
N GLY A 13 6.30 -24.35 44.21
CA GLY A 13 5.33 -23.37 43.73
C GLY A 13 3.91 -23.71 44.21
N ALA A 14 3.21 -22.72 44.72
CA ALA A 14 1.81 -22.78 45.07
C ALA A 14 0.93 -23.02 43.82
N SER A 15 -0.01 -23.95 43.92
CA SER A 15 -0.87 -24.35 42.83
C SER A 15 -1.92 -23.26 42.54
N ARG A 16 -2.27 -23.08 41.27
CA ARG A 16 -3.30 -22.14 40.76
C ARG A 16 -4.72 -22.32 41.38
N ARG A 17 -4.95 -23.32 42.19
CA ARG A 17 -6.22 -23.57 42.86
C ARG A 17 -6.40 -22.82 44.19
N ALA A 18 -5.35 -22.25 44.75
CA ALA A 18 -5.43 -21.51 46.04
C ALA A 18 -5.80 -20.04 45.88
N PHE A 19 -5.80 -19.49 44.64
CA PHE A 19 -6.11 -18.07 44.40
C PHE A 19 -7.61 -17.80 44.20
N LEU A 20 -8.44 -18.81 43.99
CA LEU A 20 -9.89 -18.62 43.72
C LEU A 20 -10.80 -18.90 44.94
N ALA A 21 -10.27 -19.19 46.13
CA ALA A 21 -11.05 -19.58 47.32
C ALA A 21 -11.13 -18.47 48.39
N SER A 22 -10.56 -17.29 48.21
CA SER A 22 -10.51 -16.22 49.24
C SER A 22 -11.38 -14.97 48.94
N GLY A 23 -12.31 -15.04 47.99
CA GLY A 23 -13.11 -13.89 47.56
C GLY A 23 -14.62 -13.94 47.82
N ALA A 24 -15.12 -14.88 48.63
CA ALA A 24 -16.55 -15.06 48.82
C ALA A 24 -16.97 -15.15 50.32
N ALA A 25 -16.67 -14.15 51.11
CA ALA A 25 -17.31 -13.98 52.41
C ALA A 25 -17.16 -12.52 52.90
N GLY A 26 -18.19 -11.72 52.67
CA GLY A 26 -18.25 -10.39 53.27
C GLY A 26 -18.94 -9.37 52.38
N LEU A 27 -20.28 -9.42 52.23
CA LEU A 27 -21.14 -8.32 51.87
C LEU A 27 -22.62 -8.82 51.85
N ALA A 28 -23.15 -9.02 53.02
CA ALA A 28 -24.60 -9.10 53.23
C ALA A 28 -24.97 -8.28 54.49
N ALA A 29 -25.20 -6.98 54.30
CA ALA A 29 -26.07 -6.18 55.13
C ALA A 29 -25.97 -4.69 54.72
N SER A 30 -27.08 -4.17 54.23
CA SER A 30 -27.48 -2.75 54.03
C SER A 30 -27.73 -2.37 52.58
N ALA A 31 -28.90 -2.73 52.11
CA ALA A 31 -29.49 -2.11 50.94
C ALA A 31 -30.99 -2.04 51.07
N ALA A 32 -31.48 -0.95 51.58
CA ALA A 32 -32.86 -0.52 51.39
C ALA A 32 -32.91 0.99 51.51
N ALA A 33 -32.62 1.72 50.45
CA ALA A 33 -33.12 3.09 50.18
C ALA A 33 -32.70 3.52 48.76
N GLY A 34 -33.67 3.81 47.89
CA GLY A 34 -33.49 4.74 46.78
C GLY A 34 -33.10 4.13 45.40
N LEU A 35 -33.95 3.31 44.82
CA LEU A 35 -33.93 3.09 43.34
C LEU A 35 -34.77 4.20 42.68
N THR A 36 -34.21 5.38 42.49
CA THR A 36 -34.68 6.28 41.45
C THR A 36 -33.98 5.85 40.15
N GLY A 37 -34.78 5.41 39.19
CA GLY A 37 -34.28 4.82 37.94
C GLY A 37 -33.40 5.79 37.15
N CYS A 38 -32.12 5.45 37.00
CA CYS A 38 -31.32 5.91 35.88
C CYS A 38 -31.79 5.13 34.66
N ALA A 39 -32.60 5.72 33.81
CA ALA A 39 -32.83 5.22 32.47
C ALA A 39 -31.46 5.15 31.76
N PRO A 40 -31.13 4.08 31.03
CA PRO A 40 -29.94 4.04 30.23
C PRO A 40 -29.99 5.20 29.25
N VAL A 41 -29.10 6.18 29.41
CA VAL A 41 -28.87 7.21 28.38
C VAL A 41 -28.33 6.44 27.16
N ALA A 42 -29.19 6.22 26.17
CA ALA A 42 -28.74 5.76 24.89
C ALA A 42 -27.62 6.70 24.43
N PRO A 43 -26.46 6.17 23.96
CA PRO A 43 -25.43 7.04 23.43
C PRO A 43 -26.06 7.86 22.30
N ALA A 44 -26.07 9.18 22.47
CA ALA A 44 -26.51 10.09 21.41
C ALA A 44 -25.68 9.68 20.17
N ALA A 45 -26.35 9.29 19.09
CA ALA A 45 -25.69 9.04 17.83
C ALA A 45 -24.92 10.32 17.50
N ALA A 46 -23.58 10.25 17.59
CA ALA A 46 -22.74 11.38 17.27
C ALA A 46 -23.10 11.79 15.85
N ALA A 47 -23.57 13.03 15.66
CA ALA A 47 -23.90 13.54 14.34
C ALA A 47 -22.67 13.34 13.46
N ARG A 48 -22.80 12.57 12.38
CA ARG A 48 -21.70 12.37 11.43
C ARG A 48 -21.22 13.73 10.98
N ALA A 49 -19.92 13.98 11.12
CA ALA A 49 -19.32 15.24 10.70
C ALA A 49 -19.60 15.45 9.21
N ALA A 50 -20.07 16.63 8.84
CA ALA A 50 -20.40 16.93 7.45
C ALA A 50 -19.16 16.73 6.56
N ILE A 51 -19.34 16.01 5.46
CA ILE A 51 -18.29 15.76 4.48
C ILE A 51 -18.02 17.09 3.75
N PRO A 52 -16.78 17.58 3.71
CA PRO A 52 -16.47 18.82 3.03
C PRO A 52 -16.66 18.67 1.52
N THR A 53 -17.29 19.67 0.90
CA THR A 53 -17.42 19.75 -0.55
C THR A 53 -16.08 20.15 -1.15
N SER A 54 -15.49 19.30 -1.98
CA SER A 54 -14.14 19.49 -2.52
C SER A 54 -13.93 18.82 -3.87
N GLY A 55 -12.88 19.20 -4.59
CA GLY A 55 -12.43 18.55 -5.84
C GLY A 55 -13.21 18.94 -7.11
N GLY A 56 -14.26 19.75 -7.00
CA GLY A 56 -14.95 20.33 -8.16
C GLY A 56 -14.31 21.64 -8.60
N PRO A 57 -14.57 22.08 -9.87
CA PRO A 57 -14.12 23.39 -10.34
C PRO A 57 -14.55 24.52 -9.40
N GLY A 58 -13.60 25.38 -8.98
CA GLY A 58 -13.85 26.50 -8.09
C GLY A 58 -14.12 26.13 -6.62
N GLN A 59 -14.20 24.86 -6.27
CA GLN A 59 -14.32 24.43 -4.88
C GLN A 59 -12.97 24.56 -4.16
N ARG A 60 -13.01 25.10 -2.95
CA ARG A 60 -11.82 25.35 -2.13
C ARG A 60 -11.98 24.73 -0.77
N VAL A 61 -10.91 24.20 -0.20
CA VAL A 61 -10.83 23.67 1.17
C VAL A 61 -9.51 24.06 1.78
N LEU A 62 -9.53 24.61 3.00
CA LEU A 62 -8.35 24.94 3.77
C LEU A 62 -8.14 23.90 4.89
N LEU A 63 -7.07 23.13 4.82
CA LEU A 63 -6.60 22.29 5.92
C LEU A 63 -5.74 23.15 6.83
N LYS A 64 -6.19 23.41 8.07
CA LYS A 64 -5.62 24.49 8.91
C LYS A 64 -4.90 23.97 10.13
N GLY A 65 -3.66 24.43 10.33
CA GLY A 65 -2.94 24.34 11.59
C GLY A 65 -2.31 22.99 11.91
N GLY A 66 -2.17 22.10 10.91
CA GLY A 66 -1.54 20.80 11.08
C GLY A 66 -0.01 20.84 11.07
N VAL A 67 0.62 19.73 11.48
CA VAL A 67 2.02 19.44 11.12
C VAL A 67 2.03 19.10 9.63
N VAL A 68 2.75 19.86 8.81
CA VAL A 68 2.73 19.68 7.35
C VAL A 68 4.07 19.14 6.87
N LEU A 69 4.06 17.92 6.34
CA LEU A 69 5.21 17.27 5.72
C LEU A 69 5.06 17.37 4.20
N THR A 70 5.82 18.26 3.56
CA THR A 70 5.55 18.61 2.16
C THR A 70 6.14 17.62 1.16
N MET A 71 7.17 16.88 1.51
CA MET A 71 7.99 16.08 0.57
C MET A 71 8.56 16.92 -0.59
N ASP A 72 8.57 18.26 -0.48
CA ASP A 72 9.22 19.19 -1.39
C ASP A 72 10.41 19.83 -0.68
N PRO A 73 11.67 19.55 -1.09
CA PRO A 73 12.85 20.08 -0.41
C PRO A 73 12.98 21.60 -0.51
N ARG A 74 12.28 22.26 -1.44
CA ARG A 74 12.30 23.71 -1.59
C ARG A 74 11.37 24.40 -0.61
N LEU A 75 10.26 23.75 -0.24
CA LEU A 75 9.31 24.27 0.75
C LEU A 75 9.71 23.89 2.18
N GLY A 76 10.32 22.72 2.35
CA GLY A 76 10.59 22.13 3.67
C GLY A 76 9.31 21.64 4.36
N ASP A 77 9.42 21.33 5.64
CA ASP A 77 8.34 20.85 6.49
C ASP A 77 8.00 21.91 7.54
N PHE A 78 6.76 21.87 8.07
CA PHE A 78 6.25 22.86 9.00
C PHE A 78 5.69 22.17 10.25
N GLU A 79 6.10 22.61 11.43
CA GLU A 79 5.47 22.16 12.70
C GLU A 79 4.01 22.62 12.82
N LYS A 80 3.67 23.75 12.17
CA LYS A 80 2.32 24.27 12.09
C LYS A 80 2.13 25.08 10.82
N ALA A 81 1.31 24.59 9.90
CA ALA A 81 0.98 25.30 8.66
C ALA A 81 -0.40 24.88 8.15
N ASP A 82 -0.78 25.51 7.06
CA ASP A 82 -2.03 25.31 6.35
C ASP A 82 -1.75 24.77 4.95
N VAL A 83 -2.70 23.98 4.40
CA VAL A 83 -2.70 23.53 3.01
C VAL A 83 -4.03 23.96 2.36
N LEU A 84 -3.95 24.75 1.31
CA LEU A 84 -5.11 25.16 0.53
C LEU A 84 -5.25 24.26 -0.70
N ILE A 85 -6.39 23.61 -0.81
CA ILE A 85 -6.81 22.82 -1.96
C ILE A 85 -7.80 23.66 -2.77
N GLU A 86 -7.60 23.74 -4.10
CA GLU A 86 -8.54 24.38 -5.02
C GLU A 86 -8.78 23.46 -6.23
N GLY A 87 -10.03 23.06 -6.42
CA GLY A 87 -10.38 22.01 -7.38
C GLY A 87 -9.59 20.74 -7.11
N SER A 88 -8.88 20.24 -8.12
CA SER A 88 -8.03 19.05 -7.99
C SER A 88 -6.61 19.34 -7.49
N LYS A 89 -6.24 20.60 -7.25
CA LYS A 89 -4.84 21.02 -7.08
C LYS A 89 -4.56 21.53 -5.66
N ILE A 90 -3.30 21.40 -5.26
CA ILE A 90 -2.73 22.14 -4.13
C ILE A 90 -2.50 23.57 -4.62
N ALA A 91 -3.22 24.52 -4.03
CA ALA A 91 -3.10 25.93 -4.40
C ALA A 91 -1.98 26.65 -3.63
N ALA A 92 -1.86 26.36 -2.33
CA ALA A 92 -0.84 26.95 -1.47
C ALA A 92 -0.52 26.06 -0.27
N VAL A 93 0.70 26.19 0.25
CA VAL A 93 1.18 25.58 1.50
C VAL A 93 1.99 26.61 2.25
N GLY A 94 1.72 26.78 3.53
CA GLY A 94 2.48 27.70 4.39
C GLY A 94 1.72 28.10 5.65
N PRO A 95 2.38 28.81 6.58
CA PRO A 95 1.75 29.27 7.80
C PRO A 95 0.75 30.41 7.53
N ASN A 96 -0.36 30.42 8.25
CA ASN A 96 -1.35 31.50 8.27
C ASN A 96 -1.91 31.87 6.89
N LEU A 97 -2.29 30.88 6.07
CA LEU A 97 -2.96 31.15 4.81
C LEU A 97 -4.28 31.92 5.02
N PRO A 98 -4.67 32.83 4.11
CA PRO A 98 -5.87 33.63 4.27
C PRO A 98 -7.13 32.75 4.40
N ALA A 99 -7.99 33.08 5.36
CA ALA A 99 -9.33 32.53 5.44
C ALA A 99 -10.15 33.00 4.22
N GLY A 100 -10.90 32.14 3.60
CA GLY A 100 -11.69 32.44 2.38
C GLY A 100 -12.19 31.17 1.71
N ALA A 101 -12.00 30.04 2.39
CA ALA A 101 -12.49 28.71 2.02
C ALA A 101 -13.08 28.02 3.25
N PRO A 102 -14.00 27.04 3.06
CA PRO A 102 -14.36 26.11 4.13
C PRO A 102 -13.11 25.52 4.77
N THR A 103 -13.06 25.57 6.11
CA THR A 103 -11.86 25.20 6.87
C THR A 103 -12.07 23.88 7.58
N ILE A 104 -11.09 23.00 7.45
CA ILE A 104 -10.93 21.76 8.20
C ILE A 104 -9.86 22.00 9.25
N ASP A 105 -10.18 21.80 10.52
CA ASP A 105 -9.22 21.86 11.61
C ASP A 105 -8.30 20.62 11.55
N ALA A 106 -7.03 20.85 11.27
CA ALA A 106 -5.98 19.85 11.22
C ALA A 106 -4.98 19.96 12.39
N SER A 107 -5.31 20.70 13.47
CA SER A 107 -4.39 21.02 14.57
C SER A 107 -3.80 19.80 15.30
N ASN A 108 -4.49 18.65 15.25
CA ASN A 108 -4.02 17.37 15.82
C ASN A 108 -3.67 16.34 14.74
N MET A 109 -3.37 16.79 13.53
CA MET A 109 -3.10 15.94 12.39
C MET A 109 -1.69 16.18 11.82
N ILE A 110 -1.15 15.15 11.21
CA ILE A 110 -0.08 15.29 10.23
C ILE A 110 -0.74 15.35 8.86
N VAL A 111 -0.47 16.40 8.08
CA VAL A 111 -0.94 16.60 6.70
C VAL A 111 0.23 16.32 5.77
N MET A 112 0.08 15.33 4.90
CA MET A 112 1.15 14.92 3.99
C MET A 112 0.58 14.41 2.64
N PRO A 113 1.42 14.22 1.60
CA PRO A 113 0.99 13.51 0.40
C PRO A 113 0.52 12.10 0.75
N GLY A 114 -0.47 11.58 0.04
CA GLY A 114 -0.85 10.19 0.18
C GLY A 114 0.27 9.23 -0.23
N PHE A 115 0.23 8.01 0.29
CA PHE A 115 1.18 6.96 -0.09
C PHE A 115 1.01 6.57 -1.55
N VAL A 116 2.11 6.14 -2.16
CA VAL A 116 2.17 5.73 -3.57
C VAL A 116 2.68 4.30 -3.66
N ASP A 117 1.80 3.38 -4.01
CA ASP A 117 2.05 1.96 -4.20
C ASP A 117 2.54 1.71 -5.64
N THR A 118 3.71 1.15 -5.81
CA THR A 118 4.37 1.08 -7.11
C THR A 118 4.29 -0.27 -7.81
N HIS A 119 3.66 -1.24 -7.15
CA HIS A 119 3.41 -2.56 -7.70
C HIS A 119 2.34 -3.30 -6.90
N ARG A 120 1.28 -3.72 -7.58
CA ARG A 120 0.18 -4.42 -6.96
C ARG A 120 -0.62 -5.24 -7.96
N HIS A 121 -1.15 -6.39 -7.53
CA HIS A 121 -2.04 -7.23 -8.30
C HIS A 121 -3.48 -7.10 -7.78
N ILE A 122 -4.14 -5.96 -8.08
CA ILE A 122 -5.41 -5.59 -7.42
C ILE A 122 -6.60 -6.46 -7.81
N TRP A 123 -6.55 -7.16 -8.93
CA TRP A 123 -7.58 -8.10 -9.36
C TRP A 123 -7.80 -9.25 -8.35
N GLN A 124 -6.86 -9.46 -7.42
CA GLN A 124 -6.91 -10.50 -6.38
C GLN A 124 -7.71 -10.10 -5.14
N GLY A 125 -8.32 -8.92 -5.10
CA GLY A 125 -8.92 -8.34 -3.91
C GLY A 125 -9.91 -9.25 -3.17
N GLN A 126 -10.72 -10.03 -3.85
CA GLN A 126 -11.65 -10.99 -3.23
C GLN A 126 -10.98 -12.28 -2.76
N LEU A 127 -9.70 -12.50 -3.09
CA LEU A 127 -8.88 -13.63 -2.64
C LEU A 127 -7.92 -13.26 -1.49
N ARG A 128 -8.20 -12.18 -0.76
CA ARG A 128 -7.36 -11.73 0.36
C ARG A 128 -7.10 -12.85 1.36
N ASN A 129 -5.82 -12.99 1.75
CA ASN A 129 -5.34 -13.97 2.72
C ASN A 129 -5.73 -15.43 2.39
N ILE A 130 -5.87 -15.76 1.11
CA ILE A 130 -6.22 -17.13 0.69
C ILE A 130 -4.99 -18.04 0.68
N LEU A 131 -3.79 -17.44 0.60
CA LEU A 131 -2.52 -18.15 0.48
C LEU A 131 -1.52 -17.72 1.60
N PRO A 132 -1.91 -17.77 2.89
CA PRO A 132 -1.17 -17.13 3.97
C PRO A 132 0.19 -17.76 4.30
N ASN A 133 0.50 -18.90 3.72
CA ASN A 133 1.79 -19.60 3.86
C ASN A 133 2.40 -19.94 2.49
N GLY A 134 1.94 -19.24 1.45
CA GLY A 134 2.31 -19.56 0.07
C GLY A 134 3.74 -19.14 -0.25
N ARG A 135 4.39 -19.97 -1.06
CA ARG A 135 5.66 -19.62 -1.69
C ARG A 135 5.39 -19.16 -3.12
N LEU A 136 6.27 -18.33 -3.67
CA LEU A 136 6.19 -17.92 -5.06
C LEU A 136 6.10 -19.12 -6.02
N ASP A 137 7.01 -20.08 -5.85
CA ASP A 137 7.05 -21.34 -6.57
C ASP A 137 7.10 -22.53 -5.55
N PRO A 138 6.19 -23.49 -5.67
CA PRO A 138 5.18 -23.65 -6.72
C PRO A 138 3.83 -23.02 -6.41
N ASP A 139 3.59 -22.53 -5.18
CA ASP A 139 2.25 -22.33 -4.65
C ASP A 139 1.50 -21.20 -5.37
N TYR A 140 2.06 -20.00 -5.44
CA TYR A 140 1.43 -18.87 -6.11
C TYR A 140 1.24 -19.11 -7.61
N PHE A 141 2.27 -19.63 -8.28
CA PHE A 141 2.16 -19.89 -9.71
C PHE A 141 1.14 -20.99 -10.05
N ARG A 142 1.04 -22.04 -9.22
CA ARG A 142 0.06 -23.10 -9.40
C ARG A 142 -1.37 -22.63 -9.10
N ASP A 143 -1.55 -22.01 -7.92
CA ASP A 143 -2.89 -21.79 -7.41
C ASP A 143 -3.47 -20.46 -7.90
N ILE A 144 -2.74 -19.37 -7.83
CA ILE A 144 -3.20 -18.08 -8.32
C ILE A 144 -2.95 -17.97 -9.83
N GLY A 145 -1.72 -18.23 -10.28
CA GLY A 145 -1.31 -18.04 -11.66
C GLY A 145 -1.96 -19.00 -12.66
N ALA A 146 -2.00 -20.28 -12.36
CA ALA A 146 -2.53 -21.30 -13.28
C ALA A 146 -3.97 -21.71 -12.98
N SER A 147 -4.46 -21.61 -11.75
CA SER A 147 -5.81 -22.03 -11.36
C SER A 147 -6.78 -20.84 -11.31
N ALA A 148 -6.66 -19.96 -10.31
CA ALA A 148 -7.60 -18.86 -10.10
C ALA A 148 -7.71 -17.95 -11.33
N ARG A 149 -6.60 -17.51 -11.91
CA ARG A 149 -6.58 -16.60 -13.06
C ARG A 149 -7.43 -17.10 -14.24
N ASN A 150 -7.45 -18.42 -14.49
CA ASN A 150 -8.27 -19.02 -15.54
C ASN A 150 -9.77 -19.01 -15.23
N ALA A 151 -10.15 -18.91 -13.96
CA ALA A 151 -11.54 -18.93 -13.50
C ALA A 151 -12.22 -17.56 -13.53
N TYR A 152 -11.44 -16.48 -13.58
CA TYR A 152 -11.98 -15.11 -13.53
C TYR A 152 -12.79 -14.75 -14.76
N ARG A 153 -13.97 -14.18 -14.53
CA ARG A 153 -14.78 -13.46 -15.52
C ARG A 153 -14.44 -11.96 -15.47
N PRO A 154 -14.79 -11.18 -16.51
CA PRO A 154 -14.62 -9.72 -16.44
C PRO A 154 -15.23 -9.08 -15.20
N GLU A 155 -16.42 -9.52 -14.77
CA GLU A 155 -17.07 -9.01 -13.56
C GLU A 155 -16.28 -9.30 -12.28
N ASP A 156 -15.54 -10.41 -12.23
CA ASP A 156 -14.70 -10.78 -11.08
C ASP A 156 -13.45 -9.89 -11.02
N VAL A 157 -12.89 -9.54 -12.17
CA VAL A 157 -11.80 -8.57 -12.27
C VAL A 157 -12.27 -7.20 -11.79
N TYR A 158 -13.42 -6.71 -12.30
CA TYR A 158 -14.00 -5.43 -11.85
C TYR A 158 -14.15 -5.37 -10.32
N VAL A 159 -14.69 -6.44 -9.73
CA VAL A 159 -14.92 -6.49 -8.28
C VAL A 159 -13.61 -6.52 -7.49
N GLY A 160 -12.62 -7.30 -7.96
CA GLY A 160 -11.29 -7.36 -7.35
C GLY A 160 -10.62 -5.99 -7.33
N ASP A 161 -10.56 -5.34 -8.49
CA ASP A 161 -9.95 -4.03 -8.66
C ASP A 161 -10.65 -2.96 -7.83
N LEU A 162 -11.98 -2.93 -7.85
CA LEU A 162 -12.76 -1.97 -7.07
C LEU A 162 -12.54 -2.15 -5.56
N LEU A 163 -12.57 -3.40 -5.06
CA LEU A 163 -12.37 -3.72 -3.65
C LEU A 163 -10.96 -3.36 -3.19
N SER A 164 -9.94 -3.72 -3.98
CA SER A 164 -8.54 -3.43 -3.68
C SER A 164 -8.25 -1.93 -3.67
N ALA A 165 -8.78 -1.20 -4.66
CA ALA A 165 -8.62 0.25 -4.73
C ALA A 165 -9.25 0.97 -3.53
N TRP A 166 -10.44 0.54 -3.07
CA TRP A 166 -11.04 1.09 -1.84
C TRP A 166 -10.27 0.67 -0.59
N GLY A 167 -9.69 -0.53 -0.55
CA GLY A 167 -8.78 -0.96 0.51
C GLY A 167 -7.53 -0.07 0.58
N ALA A 168 -6.93 0.23 -0.57
CA ALA A 168 -5.80 1.14 -0.68
C ALA A 168 -6.14 2.56 -0.18
N ILE A 169 -7.26 3.13 -0.64
CA ILE A 169 -7.75 4.44 -0.17
C ILE A 169 -7.94 4.43 1.36
N ASN A 170 -8.57 3.38 1.90
CA ASN A 170 -8.78 3.26 3.35
C ASN A 170 -7.46 3.28 4.14
N ALA A 171 -6.39 2.77 3.57
CA ALA A 171 -5.05 2.73 4.16
C ALA A 171 -4.19 3.97 3.87
N GLY A 172 -4.73 5.01 3.23
CA GLY A 172 -4.01 6.25 2.91
C GLY A 172 -3.20 6.21 1.61
N ILE A 173 -3.35 5.17 0.81
CA ILE A 173 -2.75 5.07 -0.52
C ILE A 173 -3.64 5.85 -1.50
N THR A 174 -3.11 6.92 -2.09
CA THR A 174 -3.84 7.77 -3.03
C THR A 174 -3.52 7.45 -4.49
N THR A 175 -2.39 6.78 -4.70
CA THR A 175 -1.88 6.41 -6.02
C THR A 175 -1.36 4.99 -5.99
N LEU A 176 -1.72 4.16 -6.97
CA LEU A 176 -1.19 2.81 -7.11
C LEU A 176 -0.82 2.47 -8.56
N LEU A 177 0.06 1.47 -8.73
CA LEU A 177 0.25 0.78 -10.00
C LEU A 177 -0.41 -0.60 -9.92
N ASP A 178 -1.43 -0.82 -10.75
CA ASP A 178 -2.03 -2.14 -10.96
C ASP A 178 -1.22 -2.92 -11.97
N TRP A 179 -0.48 -3.92 -11.55
CA TRP A 179 0.19 -4.87 -12.42
C TRP A 179 -0.81 -5.97 -12.84
N SER A 180 -1.63 -5.67 -13.86
CA SER A 180 -2.85 -6.38 -14.20
C SER A 180 -2.59 -7.58 -15.11
N HIS A 181 -2.08 -8.70 -14.54
CA HIS A 181 -1.81 -9.93 -15.31
C HIS A 181 -3.04 -10.85 -15.39
N ILE A 182 -4.17 -10.26 -15.70
CA ILE A 182 -5.48 -10.89 -15.80
C ILE A 182 -6.19 -10.56 -17.13
N SER A 183 -5.44 -10.10 -18.12
CA SER A 183 -5.98 -9.70 -19.44
C SER A 183 -6.30 -10.93 -20.30
N ASN A 184 -7.18 -11.79 -19.81
CA ASN A 184 -7.61 -13.02 -20.49
C ASN A 184 -8.37 -12.72 -21.81
N SER A 185 -8.97 -11.54 -21.89
CA SER A 185 -9.60 -10.96 -23.09
C SER A 185 -9.64 -9.43 -22.95
N PRO A 186 -9.98 -8.67 -24.02
CA PRO A 186 -10.19 -7.23 -23.95
C PRO A 186 -11.21 -6.81 -22.89
N GLU A 187 -12.27 -7.59 -22.67
CA GLU A 187 -13.33 -7.30 -21.69
C GLU A 187 -12.79 -7.37 -20.25
N HIS A 188 -11.81 -8.24 -19.97
CA HIS A 188 -11.15 -8.29 -18.65
C HIS A 188 -10.36 -7.00 -18.40
N SER A 189 -9.62 -6.51 -19.39
CA SER A 189 -8.88 -5.25 -19.28
C SER A 189 -9.83 -4.05 -19.12
N ASP A 190 -10.94 -4.04 -19.85
CA ASP A 190 -11.96 -2.99 -19.73
C ASP A 190 -12.61 -3.00 -18.34
N ALA A 191 -12.87 -4.19 -17.78
CA ALA A 191 -13.39 -4.37 -16.44
C ALA A 191 -12.43 -3.86 -15.36
N ALA A 192 -11.13 -4.17 -15.47
CA ALA A 192 -10.09 -3.66 -14.59
C ALA A 192 -10.05 -2.12 -14.59
N VAL A 193 -9.96 -1.52 -15.79
CA VAL A 193 -9.97 -0.06 -15.96
C VAL A 193 -11.24 0.56 -15.39
N GLN A 194 -12.41 -0.09 -15.54
CA GLN A 194 -13.66 0.42 -14.99
C GLN A 194 -13.68 0.33 -13.46
N GLY A 195 -13.16 -0.74 -12.85
CA GLY A 195 -13.03 -0.87 -11.39
C GLY A 195 -12.17 0.24 -10.79
N LEU A 196 -11.01 0.51 -11.41
CA LEU A 196 -10.14 1.64 -11.03
C LEU A 196 -10.85 2.98 -11.18
N ARG A 197 -11.57 3.21 -12.30
CA ARG A 197 -12.29 4.46 -12.57
C ARG A 197 -13.39 4.71 -11.54
N ASP A 198 -14.17 3.70 -11.19
CA ASP A 198 -15.29 3.81 -10.26
C ASP A 198 -14.82 4.00 -8.81
N SER A 199 -13.65 3.49 -8.45
CA SER A 199 -13.03 3.78 -7.16
C SER A 199 -12.64 5.25 -7.02
N GLY A 200 -12.23 5.86 -8.14
CA GLY A 200 -11.70 7.22 -8.20
C GLY A 200 -10.33 7.38 -7.54
N ILE A 201 -9.58 6.32 -7.37
CA ILE A 201 -8.16 6.35 -7.01
C ILE A 201 -7.32 6.85 -8.19
N ARG A 202 -6.17 7.47 -7.93
CA ARG A 202 -5.19 7.68 -9.00
C ARG A 202 -4.45 6.36 -9.26
N ALA A 203 -4.34 5.95 -10.54
CA ALA A 203 -3.64 4.71 -10.84
C ALA A 203 -2.85 4.76 -12.15
N VAL A 204 -1.80 3.94 -12.19
CA VAL A 204 -1.16 3.49 -13.42
C VAL A 204 -1.70 2.09 -13.69
N TYR A 205 -2.45 1.93 -14.77
CA TYR A 205 -2.88 0.62 -15.23
C TYR A 205 -1.74 -0.05 -16.01
N GLY A 206 -1.07 -0.98 -15.39
CA GLY A 206 -0.04 -1.82 -15.97
C GLY A 206 -0.68 -2.97 -16.76
N TYR A 207 -0.91 -2.77 -18.05
CA TYR A 207 -1.49 -3.78 -18.92
C TYR A 207 -0.56 -4.98 -19.02
N GLY A 208 -0.92 -6.08 -18.38
CA GLY A 208 -0.17 -7.32 -18.30
C GLY A 208 -0.81 -8.47 -19.08
N THR A 209 -0.08 -9.57 -19.22
CA THR A 209 -0.60 -10.76 -19.89
C THR A 209 -1.73 -11.40 -19.08
N GLY A 210 -2.63 -12.11 -19.77
CA GLY A 210 -3.66 -12.94 -19.15
C GLY A 210 -3.34 -14.44 -19.27
N ALA A 211 -4.35 -15.26 -18.99
CA ALA A 211 -4.31 -16.67 -19.28
C ALA A 211 -4.09 -16.92 -20.79
N ALA A 212 -3.40 -18.00 -21.12
CA ALA A 212 -3.21 -18.39 -22.51
C ALA A 212 -4.55 -18.78 -23.15
N GLY A 213 -4.78 -18.29 -24.37
CA GLY A 213 -6.01 -18.60 -25.10
C GLY A 213 -6.23 -17.68 -26.30
N PRO A 214 -7.20 -18.01 -27.16
CA PRO A 214 -7.44 -17.25 -28.40
C PRO A 214 -7.99 -15.85 -28.14
N SER A 215 -8.58 -15.60 -26.99
CA SER A 215 -9.12 -14.29 -26.60
C SER A 215 -8.06 -13.35 -26.03
N ASN A 216 -6.90 -13.86 -25.65
CA ASN A 216 -5.80 -13.04 -25.11
C ASN A 216 -5.11 -12.29 -26.27
N GLN A 217 -5.19 -10.98 -26.26
CA GLN A 217 -4.62 -10.10 -27.29
C GLN A 217 -3.38 -9.33 -26.79
N TYR A 218 -2.81 -9.75 -25.67
CA TYR A 218 -1.57 -9.17 -25.12
C TYR A 218 -0.37 -9.44 -26.07
N PRO A 219 0.53 -8.47 -26.31
CA PRO A 219 0.49 -7.08 -25.81
C PRO A 219 -0.26 -6.11 -26.74
N ASN A 220 -0.78 -6.57 -27.87
CA ASN A 220 -1.24 -5.73 -28.97
C ASN A 220 -2.47 -4.86 -28.63
N ASP A 221 -3.32 -5.33 -27.72
CA ASP A 221 -4.52 -4.59 -27.31
C ASP A 221 -4.22 -3.29 -26.53
N ILE A 222 -2.98 -3.09 -26.10
CA ILE A 222 -2.54 -1.82 -25.48
C ILE A 222 -2.81 -0.62 -26.40
N ARG A 223 -2.76 -0.82 -27.73
CA ARG A 223 -3.08 0.23 -28.72
C ARG A 223 -4.55 0.64 -28.67
N ARG A 224 -5.47 -0.30 -28.46
CA ARG A 224 -6.89 -0.01 -28.25
C ARG A 224 -7.10 0.73 -26.94
N LEU A 225 -6.54 0.20 -25.85
CA LEU A 225 -6.61 0.82 -24.51
C LEU A 225 -6.08 2.26 -24.53
N ARG A 226 -4.92 2.50 -25.19
CA ARG A 226 -4.34 3.83 -25.33
C ARG A 226 -5.30 4.82 -25.97
N ARG A 227 -5.97 4.42 -27.06
CA ARG A 227 -6.92 5.28 -27.77
C ARG A 227 -8.22 5.49 -27.02
N GLN A 228 -8.77 4.44 -26.41
CA GLN A 228 -10.12 4.49 -25.83
C GLN A 228 -10.14 4.98 -24.38
N SER A 229 -9.19 4.55 -23.56
CA SER A 229 -9.24 4.75 -22.11
C SER A 229 -8.13 5.68 -21.59
N PHE A 230 -7.02 5.83 -22.31
CA PHE A 230 -5.83 6.55 -21.86
C PHE A 230 -5.37 7.60 -22.88
N SER A 231 -6.28 8.26 -23.57
CA SER A 231 -6.00 9.25 -24.62
C SER A 231 -5.42 10.56 -24.09
N SER A 232 -5.55 10.86 -22.79
CA SER A 232 -5.01 12.05 -22.13
C SER A 232 -4.04 11.68 -21.03
N ALA A 233 -2.97 12.45 -20.84
CA ALA A 233 -2.09 12.37 -19.69
C ALA A 233 -2.65 13.12 -18.47
N ASP A 234 -3.65 13.98 -18.66
CA ASP A 234 -4.28 14.78 -17.60
C ASP A 234 -5.57 14.14 -17.09
N GLN A 235 -5.46 12.90 -16.62
CA GLN A 235 -6.57 12.12 -16.03
C GLN A 235 -6.06 11.32 -14.83
N LEU A 236 -6.98 10.77 -14.01
CA LEU A 236 -6.61 9.96 -12.84
C LEU A 236 -5.84 8.71 -13.23
N LEU A 237 -6.28 8.05 -14.30
CA LEU A 237 -5.69 6.79 -14.76
C LEU A 237 -4.71 7.03 -15.89
N THR A 238 -3.52 6.44 -15.77
CA THR A 238 -2.49 6.41 -16.81
C THR A 238 -2.15 4.98 -17.19
N LEU A 239 -1.41 4.77 -18.27
CA LEU A 239 -1.14 3.46 -18.85
C LEU A 239 0.35 3.14 -18.79
N ALA A 240 0.70 1.93 -18.37
CA ALA A 240 2.01 1.31 -18.54
C ALA A 240 1.86 -0.08 -19.18
N LEU A 241 2.93 -0.64 -19.70
CA LEU A 241 2.99 -2.04 -20.05
C LEU A 241 3.64 -2.83 -18.91
N ALA A 242 2.92 -3.79 -18.36
CA ALA A 242 3.42 -4.77 -17.42
C ALA A 242 3.89 -6.01 -18.20
N THR A 243 5.20 -6.26 -18.25
CA THR A 243 5.76 -7.23 -19.20
C THR A 243 6.90 -8.05 -18.61
N ALA A 244 7.41 -8.97 -19.42
CA ALA A 244 8.63 -9.72 -19.20
C ALA A 244 9.76 -9.22 -20.15
N PHE A 245 10.78 -10.04 -20.34
CA PHE A 245 12.02 -9.70 -21.05
C PHE A 245 11.93 -9.86 -22.57
N ASP A 246 10.75 -9.68 -23.20
CA ASP A 246 10.59 -9.74 -24.65
C ASP A 246 10.79 -8.35 -25.29
N PRO A 247 11.84 -8.16 -26.11
CA PRO A 247 12.11 -6.87 -26.78
C PRO A 247 10.93 -6.34 -27.58
N LYS A 248 10.16 -7.23 -28.23
CA LYS A 248 8.99 -6.84 -29.03
C LYS A 248 7.89 -6.20 -28.17
N HIS A 249 7.71 -6.68 -26.94
CA HIS A 249 6.77 -6.06 -26.01
C HIS A 249 7.21 -4.64 -25.65
N TRP A 250 8.51 -4.44 -25.43
CA TRP A 250 9.08 -3.12 -25.11
C TRP A 250 8.93 -2.14 -26.29
N GLU A 251 9.11 -2.62 -27.54
CA GLU A 251 8.85 -1.82 -28.74
C GLU A 251 7.38 -1.38 -28.81
N VAL A 252 6.44 -2.29 -28.56
CA VAL A 252 5.00 -1.99 -28.52
C VAL A 252 4.65 -0.95 -27.43
N ALA A 253 5.24 -1.05 -26.24
CA ALA A 253 5.04 -0.08 -25.18
C ALA A 253 5.45 1.32 -25.63
N ARG A 254 6.63 1.46 -26.22
CA ARG A 254 7.18 2.75 -26.68
C ARG A 254 6.44 3.32 -27.87
N GLU A 255 5.94 2.48 -28.77
CA GLU A 255 5.09 2.90 -29.89
C GLU A 255 3.86 3.68 -29.38
N VAL A 256 3.26 3.25 -28.26
CA VAL A 256 2.09 3.92 -27.69
C VAL A 256 2.44 4.95 -26.61
N GLY A 257 3.74 5.17 -26.34
CA GLY A 257 4.21 6.09 -25.30
C GLY A 257 3.84 5.61 -23.88
N ALA A 258 3.84 4.30 -23.64
CA ALA A 258 3.63 3.71 -22.33
C ALA A 258 4.97 3.36 -21.68
N PRO A 259 5.23 3.76 -20.43
CA PRO A 259 6.36 3.24 -19.66
C PRO A 259 6.20 1.74 -19.39
N ILE A 260 7.25 1.13 -18.86
CA ILE A 260 7.38 -0.32 -18.70
C ILE A 260 7.59 -0.64 -17.23
N THR A 261 6.92 -1.69 -16.76
CA THR A 261 7.18 -2.30 -15.46
C THR A 261 7.35 -3.81 -15.62
N LEU A 262 8.34 -4.39 -14.95
CA LEU A 262 8.61 -5.82 -15.07
C LEU A 262 9.12 -6.44 -13.77
N HIS A 263 8.71 -7.69 -13.53
CA HIS A 263 9.30 -8.51 -12.49
C HIS A 263 10.70 -8.97 -12.93
N ASP A 264 11.68 -8.76 -12.07
CA ASP A 264 13.00 -9.34 -12.23
C ASP A 264 13.52 -9.85 -10.87
N ASN A 265 13.95 -11.08 -10.88
CA ASN A 265 14.50 -11.72 -9.68
C ASN A 265 15.84 -12.41 -9.97
N GLY A 266 16.65 -11.81 -10.84
CA GLY A 266 17.99 -12.31 -11.15
C GLY A 266 17.99 -13.41 -12.21
N SER A 267 17.23 -13.23 -13.27
CA SER A 267 17.13 -14.18 -14.37
C SER A 267 18.29 -14.13 -15.37
N GLY A 268 19.12 -13.07 -15.33
CA GLY A 268 20.12 -12.76 -16.37
C GLY A 268 19.52 -12.25 -17.68
N LEU A 269 18.20 -12.09 -17.75
CA LEU A 269 17.47 -11.71 -18.96
C LEU A 269 17.47 -10.21 -19.25
N LEU A 270 18.00 -9.39 -18.35
CA LEU A 270 18.20 -7.95 -18.61
C LEU A 270 19.34 -7.68 -19.60
N LEU A 271 20.38 -8.51 -19.62
CA LEU A 271 21.57 -8.29 -20.44
C LEU A 271 21.24 -8.09 -21.94
N PRO A 272 20.38 -8.91 -22.58
CA PRO A 272 19.99 -8.69 -23.98
C PRO A 272 19.19 -7.40 -24.21
N LEU A 273 18.56 -6.86 -23.16
CA LEU A 273 17.72 -5.64 -23.22
C LEU A 273 18.49 -4.37 -22.89
N ALA A 274 19.79 -4.44 -22.57
CA ALA A 274 20.60 -3.33 -22.07
C ALA A 274 20.45 -2.03 -22.90
N ARG A 275 20.33 -2.15 -24.24
CA ARG A 275 20.16 -0.99 -25.13
C ARG A 275 18.75 -0.41 -25.13
N MET A 276 17.80 -1.12 -24.58
CA MET A 276 16.40 -0.72 -24.49
C MET A 276 16.02 -0.23 -23.07
N MET A 277 16.89 -0.39 -22.09
CA MET A 277 16.66 0.08 -20.74
C MET A 277 16.72 1.61 -20.67
N GLY A 278 15.87 2.20 -19.83
CA GLY A 278 15.78 3.66 -19.71
C GLY A 278 15.02 4.11 -18.46
N PRO A 279 14.89 5.43 -18.26
CA PRO A 279 14.17 6.00 -17.10
C PRO A 279 12.65 5.73 -17.15
N ASP A 280 12.16 5.21 -18.26
CA ASP A 280 10.79 4.76 -18.47
C ASP A 280 10.52 3.34 -17.97
N VAL A 281 11.47 2.73 -17.23
CA VAL A 281 11.37 1.34 -16.74
C VAL A 281 11.41 1.31 -15.21
N THR A 282 10.47 0.58 -14.60
CA THR A 282 10.49 0.24 -13.17
C THR A 282 10.62 -1.28 -13.01
N TYR A 283 11.66 -1.68 -12.29
CA TYR A 283 12.03 -3.07 -12.02
C TYR A 283 11.49 -3.48 -10.65
N ILE A 284 10.87 -4.66 -10.55
CA ILE A 284 10.18 -5.12 -9.35
C ILE A 284 10.98 -6.26 -8.72
N HIS A 285 11.06 -6.26 -7.38
CA HIS A 285 11.79 -7.20 -6.51
C HIS A 285 13.31 -7.10 -6.61
N CYS A 286 13.90 -7.56 -7.68
CA CYS A 286 15.36 -7.50 -7.92
C CYS A 286 16.22 -8.20 -6.84
N CYS A 287 15.70 -9.22 -6.14
CA CYS A 287 16.36 -9.81 -4.97
C CYS A 287 17.67 -10.56 -5.28
N ASN A 288 17.86 -11.06 -6.51
CA ASN A 288 18.95 -11.95 -6.86
C ASN A 288 19.76 -11.48 -8.08
N LEU A 289 19.79 -10.18 -8.33
CA LEU A 289 20.52 -9.62 -9.49
C LEU A 289 22.04 -9.78 -9.33
N THR A 290 22.70 -9.98 -10.46
CA THR A 290 24.15 -9.94 -10.57
C THR A 290 24.70 -8.51 -10.47
N ALA A 291 25.99 -8.36 -10.20
CA ALA A 291 26.63 -7.03 -10.20
C ALA A 291 26.53 -6.31 -11.55
N GLU A 292 26.50 -7.04 -12.65
CA GLU A 292 26.33 -6.49 -14.01
C GLU A 292 24.91 -5.95 -14.22
N GLU A 293 23.89 -6.70 -13.80
CA GLU A 293 22.49 -6.26 -13.87
C GLU A 293 22.25 -5.03 -13.01
N TRP A 294 22.80 -4.97 -11.79
CA TRP A 294 22.75 -3.77 -10.94
C TRP A 294 23.32 -2.54 -11.64
N LYS A 295 24.47 -2.71 -12.30
CA LYS A 295 25.09 -1.64 -13.08
C LYS A 295 24.20 -1.20 -14.24
N LEU A 296 23.62 -2.13 -14.98
CA LEU A 296 22.71 -1.80 -16.09
C LEU A 296 21.49 -1.01 -15.63
N ILE A 297 20.85 -1.39 -14.52
CA ILE A 297 19.72 -0.67 -13.97
C ILE A 297 20.15 0.75 -13.54
N ALA A 298 21.28 0.89 -12.84
CA ALA A 298 21.81 2.18 -12.43
C ALA A 298 22.09 3.10 -13.61
N ASP A 299 22.75 2.58 -14.65
CA ASP A 299 23.11 3.33 -15.86
C ASP A 299 21.87 3.71 -16.68
N SER A 300 20.79 2.92 -16.62
CA SER A 300 19.53 3.17 -17.35
C SER A 300 18.75 4.39 -16.81
N GLY A 301 18.94 4.75 -15.55
CA GLY A 301 18.14 5.76 -14.85
C GLY A 301 16.73 5.27 -14.48
N GLY A 302 16.45 3.98 -14.56
CA GLY A 302 15.19 3.36 -14.13
C GLY A 302 15.03 3.37 -12.60
N SER A 303 13.89 2.87 -12.14
CA SER A 303 13.53 2.84 -10.71
C SER A 303 13.29 1.41 -10.23
N LEU A 304 13.33 1.19 -8.90
CA LEU A 304 12.96 -0.07 -8.27
C LEU A 304 11.64 0.04 -7.52
N SER A 305 10.90 -1.07 -7.51
CA SER A 305 9.72 -1.27 -6.65
C SER A 305 9.95 -2.49 -5.76
N LEU A 306 9.96 -2.30 -4.44
CA LEU A 306 10.25 -3.33 -3.45
C LEU A 306 9.00 -3.63 -2.61
N ALA A 307 8.68 -4.91 -2.50
CA ALA A 307 7.59 -5.45 -1.68
C ALA A 307 8.16 -6.33 -0.56
N SER A 308 8.99 -5.75 0.30
CA SER A 308 9.85 -6.52 1.20
C SER A 308 9.16 -7.54 2.08
N PRO A 309 7.95 -7.32 2.64
CA PRO A 309 7.22 -8.37 3.33
C PRO A 309 6.97 -9.61 2.44
N ILE A 310 6.54 -9.41 1.21
CA ILE A 310 6.26 -10.50 0.25
C ILE A 310 7.55 -11.16 -0.23
N GLU A 311 8.57 -10.37 -0.53
CA GLU A 311 9.87 -10.89 -0.95
C GLU A 311 10.47 -11.86 0.08
N MET A 312 10.30 -11.56 1.37
CA MET A 312 10.75 -12.43 2.47
C MET A 312 9.81 -13.61 2.71
N GLU A 313 8.50 -13.38 2.71
CA GLU A 313 7.50 -14.40 3.01
C GLU A 313 7.43 -15.47 1.92
N MET A 314 7.32 -15.05 0.65
CA MET A 314 7.17 -15.94 -0.49
C MET A 314 8.51 -16.51 -1.00
N GLY A 315 9.64 -16.10 -0.42
CA GLY A 315 10.95 -16.65 -0.76
C GLY A 315 11.57 -16.11 -2.06
N HIS A 316 11.27 -14.87 -2.45
CA HIS A 316 11.95 -14.20 -3.58
C HIS A 316 13.45 -14.01 -3.30
N GLY A 317 13.82 -13.79 -2.04
CA GLY A 317 15.18 -13.55 -1.60
C GLY A 317 15.27 -12.43 -0.55
N ILE A 318 16.48 -11.92 -0.34
CA ILE A 318 16.71 -10.79 0.55
C ILE A 318 16.35 -9.50 -0.20
N PRO A 319 15.40 -8.69 0.31
CA PRO A 319 15.04 -7.41 -0.31
C PRO A 319 16.27 -6.52 -0.49
N PRO A 320 16.52 -6.01 -1.72
CA PRO A 320 17.81 -5.40 -2.07
C PRO A 320 17.87 -3.89 -1.74
N ILE A 321 17.44 -3.49 -0.55
CA ILE A 321 17.38 -2.09 -0.12
C ILE A 321 18.78 -1.47 -0.17
N GLN A 322 19.79 -2.20 0.35
CA GLN A 322 21.14 -1.67 0.42
C GLN A 322 21.78 -1.57 -0.97
N GLN A 323 21.49 -2.51 -1.87
CA GLN A 323 21.96 -2.46 -3.26
C GLN A 323 21.36 -1.24 -3.99
N ALA A 324 20.07 -0.95 -3.78
CA ALA A 324 19.44 0.25 -4.33
C ALA A 324 20.16 1.54 -3.87
N LEU A 325 20.51 1.60 -2.58
CA LEU A 325 21.25 2.74 -1.99
C LEU A 325 22.67 2.84 -2.51
N ASP A 326 23.42 1.74 -2.55
CA ASP A 326 24.82 1.68 -2.99
C ASP A 326 24.96 2.09 -4.47
N HIS A 327 24.02 1.67 -5.30
CA HIS A 327 23.97 2.03 -6.73
C HIS A 327 23.24 3.36 -7.01
N LYS A 328 22.71 4.03 -5.96
CA LYS A 328 21.95 5.29 -6.07
C LYS A 328 20.75 5.18 -7.02
N ILE A 329 20.16 4.01 -7.10
CA ILE A 329 18.97 3.78 -7.91
C ILE A 329 17.75 4.31 -7.16
N PRO A 330 16.87 5.12 -7.78
CA PRO A 330 15.61 5.50 -7.18
C PRO A 330 14.79 4.26 -6.85
N TRP A 331 14.26 4.18 -5.64
CA TRP A 331 13.47 3.04 -5.19
C TRP A 331 12.20 3.48 -4.46
N SER A 332 11.27 2.56 -4.34
CA SER A 332 9.94 2.78 -3.79
C SER A 332 9.43 1.53 -3.10
N LEU A 333 8.27 1.66 -2.45
CA LEU A 333 7.59 0.58 -1.74
C LEU A 333 6.34 0.13 -2.51
N SER A 334 6.00 -1.14 -2.32
CA SER A 334 4.79 -1.74 -2.87
C SER A 334 4.20 -2.81 -1.96
N ASN A 335 2.92 -3.14 -2.18
CA ASN A 335 2.23 -4.20 -1.44
C ASN A 335 2.24 -5.54 -2.18
N ASP A 336 2.42 -5.55 -3.51
CA ASP A 336 2.43 -6.74 -4.37
C ASP A 336 1.07 -7.47 -4.36
N VAL A 337 0.93 -8.56 -3.59
CA VAL A 337 -0.24 -9.46 -3.63
C VAL A 337 -1.13 -9.32 -2.40
N GLU A 338 -2.43 -9.28 -2.61
CA GLU A 338 -3.43 -9.26 -1.53
C GLU A 338 -3.76 -10.67 -1.02
N THR A 339 -3.28 -11.68 -1.69
CA THR A 339 -3.47 -13.08 -1.29
C THR A 339 -2.76 -13.44 0.02
N GLU A 340 -1.77 -12.66 0.43
CA GLU A 340 -0.98 -12.82 1.65
C GLU A 340 -1.12 -11.64 2.63
N ILE A 341 -0.96 -10.40 2.16
CA ILE A 341 -0.89 -9.22 3.03
C ILE A 341 -1.92 -8.14 2.68
N PRO A 342 -2.34 -7.32 3.66
CA PRO A 342 -3.29 -6.24 3.41
C PRO A 342 -2.63 -5.00 2.79
N SER A 343 -3.47 -4.05 2.35
CA SER A 343 -3.05 -2.69 2.01
C SER A 343 -2.55 -1.96 3.26
N ASP A 344 -1.24 -1.99 3.53
CA ASP A 344 -0.67 -1.34 4.72
C ASP A 344 0.75 -0.82 4.47
N PHE A 345 0.85 0.46 4.12
CA PHE A 345 2.14 1.12 3.90
C PHE A 345 2.93 1.38 5.18
N PHE A 346 2.26 1.40 6.34
CA PHE A 346 2.97 1.51 7.62
C PHE A 346 3.81 0.24 7.89
N THR A 347 3.25 -0.93 7.60
CA THR A 347 4.01 -2.19 7.66
C THR A 347 5.12 -2.23 6.61
N GLN A 348 4.86 -1.79 5.37
CA GLN A 348 5.89 -1.70 4.34
C GLN A 348 7.07 -0.81 4.79
N MET A 349 6.81 0.39 5.27
CA MET A 349 7.84 1.31 5.78
C MET A 349 8.64 0.70 6.93
N ARG A 350 7.93 0.12 7.90
CA ARG A 350 8.52 -0.45 9.13
C ARG A 350 9.42 -1.64 8.81
N THR A 351 8.97 -2.53 7.95
CA THR A 351 9.74 -3.71 7.51
C THR A 351 11.03 -3.30 6.82
N ASN A 352 10.96 -2.40 5.84
CA ASN A 352 12.14 -1.94 5.10
C ASN A 352 13.13 -1.20 6.02
N PHE A 353 12.63 -0.35 6.91
CA PHE A 353 13.46 0.37 7.88
C PHE A 353 14.21 -0.58 8.82
N PHE A 354 13.52 -1.58 9.38
CA PHE A 354 14.17 -2.52 10.30
C PHE A 354 15.11 -3.49 9.58
N LEU A 355 14.76 -3.93 8.39
CA LEU A 355 15.59 -4.85 7.61
C LEU A 355 16.94 -4.23 7.25
N GLN A 356 16.95 -3.01 6.70
CA GLN A 356 18.20 -2.30 6.38
C GLN A 356 19.06 -2.10 7.63
N ARG A 357 18.47 -1.67 8.73
CA ARG A 357 19.20 -1.49 10.00
C ARG A 357 19.78 -2.79 10.52
N MET A 358 19.02 -3.89 10.45
CA MET A 358 19.51 -5.21 10.85
C MET A 358 20.73 -5.62 10.02
N GLN A 359 20.69 -5.43 8.71
CA GLN A 359 21.81 -5.73 7.81
C GLN A 359 23.05 -4.88 8.13
N ILE A 360 22.88 -3.57 8.35
CA ILE A 360 23.98 -2.67 8.69
C ILE A 360 24.60 -3.03 10.05
N PHE A 361 23.78 -3.26 11.07
CA PHE A 361 24.30 -3.67 12.40
C PHE A 361 25.00 -5.03 12.37
N ALA A 362 24.61 -5.95 11.49
CA ALA A 362 25.34 -7.20 11.28
C ALA A 362 26.73 -6.94 10.71
N ARG A 363 26.89 -6.04 9.72
CA ARG A 363 28.17 -5.63 9.13
C ARG A 363 29.07 -4.89 10.13
N GLU A 364 28.49 -4.00 10.95
CA GLU A 364 29.22 -3.32 12.04
C GLU A 364 29.80 -4.33 13.06
N ARG A 365 28.99 -5.30 13.47
CA ARG A 365 29.44 -6.37 14.39
C ARG A 365 30.54 -7.24 13.78
N ALA A 366 30.46 -7.48 12.48
CA ALA A 366 31.50 -8.19 11.73
C ALA A 366 32.77 -7.34 11.52
N LYS A 367 32.74 -6.06 11.95
CA LYS A 367 33.86 -5.10 11.79
C LYS A 367 34.25 -4.90 10.33
N GLU A 368 33.27 -4.93 9.42
CA GLU A 368 33.52 -4.63 8.02
C GLU A 368 33.98 -3.18 7.85
N ALA A 369 34.89 -2.96 6.91
CA ALA A 369 35.31 -1.61 6.53
C ALA A 369 34.19 -0.93 5.70
N ASN A 370 34.03 0.40 5.89
CA ASN A 370 33.12 1.23 5.09
C ASN A 370 31.64 0.79 5.17
N VAL A 371 31.17 0.51 6.38
CA VAL A 371 29.75 0.19 6.60
C VAL A 371 28.89 1.39 6.17
N PRO A 372 27.85 1.18 5.34
CA PRO A 372 26.97 2.25 4.89
C PRO A 372 26.17 2.89 6.03
N PRO A 373 25.66 4.13 5.85
CA PRO A 373 24.80 4.76 6.84
C PRO A 373 23.45 4.05 6.97
N LEU A 374 22.87 4.21 8.15
CA LEU A 374 21.50 3.75 8.43
C LEU A 374 20.48 4.63 7.70
N LEU A 375 19.42 4.02 7.19
CA LEU A 375 18.22 4.74 6.76
C LEU A 375 17.59 5.50 7.93
N THR A 376 17.12 6.71 7.65
CA THR A 376 16.33 7.50 8.59
C THR A 376 14.82 7.29 8.40
N VAL A 377 14.04 7.64 9.41
CA VAL A 377 12.57 7.62 9.29
C VAL A 377 12.05 8.61 8.24
N LYS A 378 12.83 9.66 7.94
CA LYS A 378 12.52 10.61 6.88
C LYS A 378 12.69 9.96 5.50
N ASP A 379 13.79 9.24 5.28
CA ASP A 379 14.07 8.57 4.02
C ASP A 379 12.95 7.57 3.67
N ILE A 380 12.52 6.76 4.66
CA ILE A 380 11.50 5.74 4.41
C ILE A 380 10.12 6.34 4.07
N VAL A 381 9.73 7.47 4.67
CA VAL A 381 8.49 8.17 4.31
C VAL A 381 8.61 8.81 2.92
N HIS A 382 9.79 9.30 2.54
CA HIS A 382 10.04 9.81 1.20
C HIS A 382 9.90 8.74 0.13
N VAL A 383 10.42 7.53 0.34
CA VAL A 383 10.26 6.43 -0.64
C VAL A 383 8.81 5.94 -0.72
N ALA A 384 8.03 6.05 0.36
CA ALA A 384 6.61 5.72 0.38
C ALA A 384 5.72 6.77 -0.30
N THR A 385 6.23 7.93 -0.68
CA THR A 385 5.50 9.08 -1.24
C THR A 385 6.11 9.54 -2.55
N ILE A 386 7.02 10.52 -2.51
CA ILE A 386 7.64 11.10 -3.73
C ILE A 386 8.54 10.09 -4.46
N GLY A 387 9.19 9.17 -3.75
CA GLY A 387 9.92 8.05 -4.35
C GLY A 387 9.00 7.15 -5.17
N GLY A 388 7.86 6.78 -4.60
CA GLY A 388 6.82 6.02 -5.31
C GLY A 388 6.24 6.77 -6.52
N ALA A 389 5.98 8.07 -6.37
CA ALA A 389 5.51 8.87 -7.49
C ALA A 389 6.52 8.90 -8.65
N ARG A 390 7.83 8.91 -8.36
CA ARG A 390 8.88 8.82 -9.37
C ARG A 390 8.88 7.46 -10.06
N ALA A 391 8.81 6.37 -9.31
CA ALA A 391 8.78 5.02 -9.86
C ALA A 391 7.52 4.75 -10.70
N ASN A 392 6.43 5.47 -10.44
CA ASN A 392 5.20 5.44 -11.23
C ASN A 392 5.14 6.55 -12.32
N TRP A 393 6.24 7.26 -12.58
CA TRP A 393 6.36 8.36 -13.58
C TRP A 393 5.37 9.50 -13.34
N LEU A 394 4.94 9.71 -12.10
CA LEU A 394 3.94 10.70 -11.67
C LEU A 394 4.51 11.78 -10.73
N ASP A 395 5.82 11.85 -10.51
CA ASP A 395 6.47 12.78 -9.57
C ASP A 395 6.25 14.27 -9.91
N LYS A 396 5.97 14.59 -11.17
CA LYS A 396 5.55 15.94 -11.59
C LYS A 396 4.09 16.26 -11.22
N ARG A 397 3.28 15.25 -10.93
CA ARG A 397 1.83 15.39 -10.68
C ARG A 397 1.46 15.18 -9.22
N THR A 398 2.10 14.25 -8.51
CA THR A 398 1.75 13.87 -7.13
C THR A 398 2.98 13.53 -6.29
N GLY A 399 2.80 12.97 -5.10
CA GLY A 399 3.86 12.52 -4.19
C GLY A 399 4.51 13.61 -3.34
N SER A 400 4.11 14.90 -3.52
CA SER A 400 4.52 16.02 -2.66
C SER A 400 3.44 17.09 -2.60
N LEU A 401 3.39 17.87 -1.50
CA LEU A 401 2.46 18.99 -1.35
C LEU A 401 2.98 20.26 -2.05
N THR A 402 3.54 20.13 -3.24
CA THR A 402 4.00 21.27 -4.05
C THR A 402 2.81 21.99 -4.67
N PRO A 403 2.66 23.32 -4.53
CA PRO A 403 1.64 24.07 -5.24
C PRO A 403 1.64 23.81 -6.75
N GLY A 404 0.45 23.58 -7.33
CA GLY A 404 0.24 23.18 -8.71
C GLY A 404 0.15 21.67 -8.95
N LYS A 405 0.63 20.84 -8.04
CA LYS A 405 0.41 19.39 -8.09
C LYS A 405 -1.02 18.99 -7.69
N GLU A 406 -1.37 17.77 -7.98
CA GLU A 406 -2.66 17.19 -7.60
C GLU A 406 -2.80 17.12 -6.07
N ALA A 407 -3.96 17.40 -5.58
CA ALA A 407 -4.27 17.32 -4.16
C ALA A 407 -4.60 15.86 -3.75
N ASP A 408 -3.58 15.03 -3.81
CA ASP A 408 -3.56 13.68 -3.28
C ASP A 408 -2.97 13.76 -1.86
N VAL A 409 -3.83 13.93 -0.87
CA VAL A 409 -3.46 14.32 0.51
C VAL A 409 -4.05 13.36 1.51
N VAL A 410 -3.29 13.03 2.55
CA VAL A 410 -3.78 12.30 3.71
C VAL A 410 -3.64 13.13 4.99
N LEU A 411 -4.62 13.00 5.88
CA LEU A 411 -4.59 13.50 7.23
C LEU A 411 -4.45 12.31 8.19
N LEU A 412 -3.38 12.31 8.97
CA LEU A 412 -3.09 11.27 9.95
C LEU A 412 -3.33 11.79 11.36
N ALA A 413 -4.16 11.10 12.14
CA ALA A 413 -4.49 11.46 13.51
C ALA A 413 -3.26 11.33 14.43
N ALA A 414 -2.70 12.46 14.86
CA ALA A 414 -1.51 12.51 15.71
C ALA A 414 -1.83 12.51 17.23
N ASN A 415 -3.11 12.60 17.59
CA ASN A 415 -3.60 12.53 18.97
C ASN A 415 -4.18 11.15 19.33
N ALA A 416 -4.04 10.15 18.47
CA ALA A 416 -4.46 8.78 18.76
C ALA A 416 -3.58 8.15 19.84
N ILE A 417 -4.14 7.21 20.61
CA ILE A 417 -3.47 6.59 21.78
C ILE A 417 -2.11 5.93 21.44
N ASN A 418 -1.96 5.42 20.23
CA ASN A 418 -0.72 4.80 19.75
C ASN A 418 0.35 5.82 19.32
N VAL A 419 0.04 7.13 19.32
CA VAL A 419 0.94 8.19 18.83
C VAL A 419 1.21 9.26 19.89
N MET A 420 0.18 9.64 20.66
CA MET A 420 0.28 10.77 21.60
C MET A 420 1.22 10.49 22.78
N PRO A 421 2.01 11.49 23.22
CA PRO A 421 2.18 12.80 22.60
C PRO A 421 3.06 12.71 21.34
N LEU A 422 2.76 13.55 20.34
CA LEU A 422 3.56 13.60 19.10
C LEU A 422 4.94 14.20 19.39
N ASN A 423 5.98 13.36 19.41
CA ASN A 423 7.37 13.77 19.66
C ASN A 423 8.18 13.96 18.38
N HIS A 424 7.84 13.21 17.31
CA HIS A 424 8.57 13.24 16.04
C HIS A 424 7.65 12.78 14.90
N ALA A 425 7.28 13.68 13.99
CA ALA A 425 6.28 13.38 12.97
C ALA A 425 6.65 12.20 12.05
N TYR A 426 7.84 12.22 11.46
CA TYR A 426 8.32 11.09 10.61
C TYR A 426 8.45 9.79 11.41
N GLY A 427 8.91 9.88 12.67
CA GLY A 427 9.00 8.72 13.56
C GLY A 427 7.63 8.13 13.89
N ALA A 428 6.65 8.97 14.15
CA ALA A 428 5.27 8.54 14.37
C ALA A 428 4.72 7.79 13.16
N ILE A 429 4.88 8.34 11.95
CA ILE A 429 4.42 7.71 10.70
C ILE A 429 5.11 6.36 10.49
N ALA A 430 6.44 6.33 10.51
CA ALA A 430 7.19 5.13 10.16
C ALA A 430 7.09 4.01 11.21
N LEU A 431 6.98 4.36 12.52
CA LEU A 431 7.17 3.40 13.61
C LEU A 431 5.95 3.25 14.54
N GLY A 432 5.13 4.31 14.69
CA GLY A 432 4.05 4.34 15.68
C GLY A 432 2.64 4.19 15.12
N MET A 433 2.41 4.69 13.91
CA MET A 433 1.08 4.69 13.27
C MET A 433 0.76 3.38 12.56
N ASP A 434 -0.52 3.17 12.31
CA ASP A 434 -1.08 2.13 11.45
C ASP A 434 -2.26 2.70 10.64
N THR A 435 -2.99 1.85 9.91
CA THR A 435 -4.11 2.27 9.05
C THR A 435 -5.26 2.93 9.81
N SER A 436 -5.39 2.71 11.12
CA SER A 436 -6.40 3.35 11.96
C SER A 436 -6.14 4.85 12.18
N ASN A 437 -4.89 5.30 11.99
CA ASN A 437 -4.54 6.71 12.08
C ASN A 437 -4.92 7.51 10.82
N VAL A 438 -5.31 6.86 9.72
CA VAL A 438 -5.74 7.54 8.49
C VAL A 438 -7.15 8.10 8.69
N ASP A 439 -7.24 9.37 9.07
CA ASP A 439 -8.51 10.07 9.37
C ASP A 439 -9.22 10.55 8.10
N ALA A 440 -8.49 11.14 7.16
CA ALA A 440 -9.05 11.63 5.90
C ALA A 440 -8.10 11.37 4.72
N VAL A 441 -8.70 11.14 3.55
CA VAL A 441 -7.99 10.92 2.28
C VAL A 441 -8.64 11.76 1.19
N PHE A 442 -7.80 12.51 0.48
CA PHE A 442 -8.16 13.28 -0.71
C PHE A 442 -7.43 12.70 -1.92
N VAL A 443 -8.15 12.45 -3.01
CA VAL A 443 -7.58 12.09 -4.32
C VAL A 443 -8.01 13.14 -5.34
N ALA A 444 -7.07 13.80 -5.97
CA ALA A 444 -7.33 14.93 -6.85
C ALA A 444 -8.31 15.94 -6.21
N GLY A 445 -8.08 16.27 -4.93
CA GLY A 445 -8.90 17.19 -4.15
C GLY A 445 -10.26 16.64 -3.69
N ARG A 446 -10.69 15.48 -4.13
CA ARG A 446 -11.97 14.87 -3.74
C ARG A 446 -11.81 14.05 -2.47
N VAL A 447 -12.70 14.26 -1.49
CA VAL A 447 -12.73 13.44 -0.27
C VAL A 447 -13.13 12.01 -0.62
N LYS A 448 -12.30 11.05 -0.23
CA LYS A 448 -12.51 9.61 -0.37
C LYS A 448 -12.64 8.89 0.97
N LYS A 449 -12.04 9.43 2.01
CA LYS A 449 -12.20 9.00 3.40
C LYS A 449 -12.35 10.24 4.27
N TRP A 450 -13.27 10.18 5.23
CA TRP A 450 -13.54 11.30 6.13
C TRP A 450 -13.88 10.80 7.53
N LYS A 451 -13.10 11.23 8.52
CA LYS A 451 -13.25 10.80 9.92
C LYS A 451 -13.27 9.28 10.10
N GLY A 452 -12.40 8.60 9.34
CA GLY A 452 -12.28 7.15 9.35
C GLY A 452 -13.27 6.40 8.44
N ASP A 453 -14.34 7.03 7.97
CA ASP A 453 -15.35 6.41 7.10
C ASP A 453 -15.02 6.64 5.60
N LEU A 454 -15.20 5.63 4.78
CA LEU A 454 -15.10 5.73 3.32
C LEU A 454 -16.27 6.54 2.75
N VAL A 455 -15.99 7.38 1.75
CA VAL A 455 -16.95 8.29 1.13
C VAL A 455 -17.18 7.92 -0.33
N GLY A 456 -18.45 7.71 -0.70
CA GLY A 456 -18.82 7.42 -2.10
C GLY A 456 -18.83 5.94 -2.44
N VAL A 457 -18.84 5.06 -1.45
CA VAL A 457 -18.98 3.61 -1.63
C VAL A 457 -19.97 3.03 -0.61
N ASP A 458 -20.80 2.13 -1.08
CA ASP A 458 -21.61 1.25 -0.23
C ASP A 458 -20.77 0.00 0.10
N VAL A 459 -20.19 0.00 1.31
CA VAL A 459 -19.27 -1.07 1.76
C VAL A 459 -20.00 -2.41 1.88
N ASP A 460 -21.27 -2.43 2.30
CA ASP A 460 -22.02 -3.68 2.45
C ASP A 460 -22.37 -4.28 1.07
N GLN A 461 -22.73 -3.46 0.10
CA GLN A 461 -22.93 -3.89 -1.26
C GLN A 461 -21.64 -4.41 -1.89
N LEU A 462 -20.53 -3.69 -1.69
CA LEU A 462 -19.21 -4.11 -2.18
C LEU A 462 -18.78 -5.45 -1.57
N ARG A 463 -18.98 -5.63 -0.26
CA ARG A 463 -18.73 -6.91 0.44
C ARG A 463 -19.54 -8.04 -0.18
N ALA A 464 -20.84 -7.86 -0.35
CA ALA A 464 -21.71 -8.88 -0.91
C ALA A 464 -21.31 -9.26 -2.35
N ARG A 465 -20.83 -8.30 -3.16
CA ARG A 465 -20.29 -8.58 -4.50
C ARG A 465 -18.99 -9.36 -4.44
N ALA A 466 -18.06 -8.96 -3.55
CA ALA A 466 -16.77 -9.62 -3.37
C ALA A 466 -16.93 -11.07 -2.89
N GLU A 467 -17.86 -11.33 -1.98
CA GLU A 467 -18.16 -12.68 -1.49
C GLU A 467 -18.70 -13.58 -2.60
N ARG A 468 -19.65 -13.08 -3.43
CA ARG A 468 -20.14 -13.86 -4.57
C ARG A 468 -19.07 -14.15 -5.62
N SER A 469 -18.24 -13.16 -5.91
CA SER A 469 -17.10 -13.32 -6.85
C SER A 469 -16.09 -14.34 -6.32
N ARG A 470 -15.67 -14.22 -5.05
CA ARG A 470 -14.82 -15.20 -4.39
C ARG A 470 -15.40 -16.62 -4.47
N ASP A 471 -16.68 -16.78 -4.11
CA ASP A 471 -17.33 -18.10 -4.08
C ASP A 471 -17.39 -18.73 -5.48
N TYR A 472 -17.59 -17.91 -6.50
CA TYR A 472 -17.53 -18.36 -7.89
C TYR A 472 -16.11 -18.82 -8.28
N VAL A 473 -15.10 -18.00 -8.02
CA VAL A 473 -13.70 -18.32 -8.38
C VAL A 473 -13.24 -19.58 -7.65
N ILE A 474 -13.53 -19.71 -6.34
CA ILE A 474 -13.18 -20.91 -5.54
C ILE A 474 -13.85 -22.16 -6.14
N ALA A 475 -15.14 -22.08 -6.52
CA ALA A 475 -15.85 -23.20 -7.10
C ALA A 475 -15.26 -23.61 -8.46
N GLN A 476 -14.92 -22.66 -9.33
CA GLN A 476 -14.30 -22.94 -10.64
C GLN A 476 -12.89 -23.51 -10.49
N ALA A 477 -12.11 -23.00 -9.53
CA ALA A 477 -10.77 -23.49 -9.20
C ALA A 477 -10.80 -24.85 -8.48
N LYS A 478 -11.98 -25.32 -8.07
CA LYS A 478 -12.20 -26.57 -7.31
C LYS A 478 -11.47 -26.60 -5.97
N TRP A 479 -11.34 -25.43 -5.33
CA TRP A 479 -10.71 -25.33 -4.02
C TRP A 479 -11.69 -25.67 -2.90
N PRO A 480 -11.23 -26.35 -1.82
CA PRO A 480 -12.06 -26.57 -0.65
C PRO A 480 -12.36 -25.22 0.02
N ARG A 481 -13.61 -25.03 0.47
CA ARG A 481 -14.01 -23.82 1.20
C ARG A 481 -13.91 -24.02 2.69
N THR A 482 -12.93 -23.40 3.34
CA THR A 482 -12.78 -23.36 4.79
C THR A 482 -12.15 -22.04 5.22
N VAL A 483 -12.51 -21.54 6.40
CA VAL A 483 -11.90 -20.32 6.98
C VAL A 483 -10.92 -20.66 8.14
N LEU A 484 -10.76 -21.92 8.48
CA LEU A 484 -9.93 -22.39 9.60
C LEU A 484 -8.65 -23.11 9.15
N GLY A 485 -8.55 -23.52 7.93
CA GLY A 485 -7.36 -24.12 7.33
C GLY A 485 -7.35 -23.77 5.87
N GLY A 486 -6.20 -23.65 5.25
CA GLY A 486 -6.05 -23.13 3.90
C GLY A 486 -7.08 -23.66 2.90
N TYR A 487 -7.51 -22.81 1.99
CA TYR A 487 -8.35 -23.21 0.85
C TYR A 487 -7.60 -24.17 -0.07
N LEU A 488 -6.31 -24.28 0.10
CA LEU A 488 -5.41 -24.97 -0.80
C LEU A 488 -4.82 -26.21 -0.13
N PRO A 489 -4.71 -27.35 -0.80
CA PRO A 489 -4.12 -28.56 -0.24
C PRO A 489 -2.68 -28.31 0.20
N GLY A 490 -2.40 -28.55 1.48
CA GLY A 490 -1.05 -28.45 2.05
C GLY A 490 -0.70 -27.12 2.72
N HIS A 491 -1.69 -26.21 2.86
CA HIS A 491 -1.51 -24.89 3.54
C HIS A 491 -2.30 -24.75 4.83
#